data_996e65b7ae0db3afdb04f5ea4d4112ab
#
_entry.id   996e65b7ae0db3afdb04f5ea4d4112ab
#
_cell.length_a   1.000
_cell.length_b   1.000
_cell.length_c   1.000
_cell.angle_alpha   90.00
_cell.angle_beta   90.00
_cell.angle_gamma   90.00
#
_symmetry.space_group_name_H-M   'P 1'
#
loop_
_entity.id
_entity.type
_entity.pdbx_description
1 polymer ?
#
loop_
_entity_poly.entity_id
_entity_poly.type
_entity_poly.pdbx_seq_one_letter_code
_entity_poly.pdbx_strand_id
1 'polypeptide(L)'
;LRHDNSIGVTDPIYPVYIDSNVMCGRAGILEDGRWSNVVYLPCLSENNFVPEIPDRRIDILYLCYPNNPTGTVISKAELKKWVNYALENDTLILYDAAYEAYIQDPDIPHSIYEIKGAKKVAIEFRSFSKTAGFTGVRCGYTVVPKELTAATLEGERIPLNRMWNRRQCTKFNGTSLSLIHISE
;
A
#
# COMPACT_ATOMS: atom_id res chain seq x y z
N LEU A 1 -8.05 7.83 10.02
CA LEU A 1 -7.90 8.53 8.73
C LEU A 1 -8.99 9.59 8.61
N ARG A 2 -8.60 10.81 8.26
CA ARG A 2 -9.47 11.98 8.09
C ARG A 2 -9.76 12.19 6.60
N HIS A 3 -10.77 12.99 6.27
CA HIS A 3 -11.10 13.32 4.88
C HIS A 3 -10.05 14.22 4.22
N ASP A 4 -9.30 14.97 5.03
CA ASP A 4 -8.24 15.88 4.62
C ASP A 4 -6.84 15.23 4.52
N ASN A 5 -6.72 13.92 4.78
CA ASN A 5 -5.45 13.22 4.61
C ASN A 5 -5.01 13.22 3.14
N SER A 6 -3.77 13.64 2.91
CA SER A 6 -3.16 13.63 1.58
C SER A 6 -2.82 12.21 1.13
N ILE A 7 -3.04 11.93 -0.15
CA ILE A 7 -2.82 10.62 -0.76
C ILE A 7 -1.64 10.72 -1.73
N GLY A 8 -0.62 9.90 -1.56
CA GLY A 8 0.47 9.75 -2.53
C GLY A 8 0.29 8.49 -3.36
N VAL A 9 0.47 8.59 -4.65
CA VAL A 9 0.45 7.48 -5.59
C VAL A 9 1.57 7.62 -6.60
N THR A 10 2.15 6.51 -7.04
CA THR A 10 3.02 6.53 -8.23
C THR A 10 2.18 6.82 -9.48
N ASP A 11 2.75 7.42 -10.52
CA ASP A 11 2.06 7.74 -11.76
C ASP A 11 2.92 7.26 -12.95
N PRO A 12 2.47 6.22 -13.69
CA PRO A 12 1.18 5.54 -13.63
C PRO A 12 1.02 4.55 -12.46
N ILE A 13 -0.23 4.32 -12.07
CA ILE A 13 -0.62 3.39 -10.98
C ILE A 13 -1.92 2.67 -11.30
N TYR A 14 -2.20 1.58 -10.58
CA TYR A 14 -3.49 0.90 -10.62
C TYR A 14 -4.62 1.85 -10.18
N PRO A 15 -5.61 2.15 -11.04
CA PRO A 15 -6.58 3.24 -10.80
C PRO A 15 -7.39 3.10 -9.52
N VAL A 16 -7.62 1.87 -9.07
CA VAL A 16 -8.47 1.58 -7.89
C VAL A 16 -7.94 2.24 -6.61
N TYR A 17 -6.65 2.55 -6.50
CA TYR A 17 -6.14 3.28 -5.33
C TYR A 17 -6.69 4.69 -5.26
N ILE A 18 -6.78 5.37 -6.41
CA ILE A 18 -7.42 6.69 -6.48
C ILE A 18 -8.93 6.55 -6.30
N ASP A 19 -9.57 5.65 -7.05
CA ASP A 19 -11.02 5.45 -7.02
C ASP A 19 -11.54 5.13 -5.61
N SER A 20 -10.83 4.30 -4.85
CA SER A 20 -11.20 3.99 -3.48
C SER A 20 -11.15 5.20 -2.54
N ASN A 21 -10.23 6.14 -2.78
CA ASN A 21 -10.15 7.39 -2.03
C ASN A 21 -11.20 8.41 -2.48
N VAL A 22 -11.54 8.44 -3.77
CA VAL A 22 -12.67 9.22 -4.29
C VAL A 22 -13.97 8.76 -3.64
N MET A 23 -14.25 7.46 -3.64
CA MET A 23 -15.45 6.90 -3.00
C MET A 23 -15.52 7.17 -1.49
N CYS A 24 -14.37 7.34 -0.84
CA CYS A 24 -14.28 7.69 0.58
C CYS A 24 -14.25 9.20 0.85
N GLY A 25 -14.37 10.04 -0.18
CA GLY A 25 -14.36 11.51 -0.06
C GLY A 25 -13.02 12.11 0.36
N ARG A 26 -11.88 11.45 0.03
CA ARG A 26 -10.53 11.91 0.41
C ARG A 26 -9.76 12.52 -0.75
N ALA A 27 -10.19 12.32 -1.97
CA ALA A 27 -9.42 12.74 -3.15
C ALA A 27 -9.45 14.25 -3.41
N GLY A 28 -10.35 14.99 -2.76
CA GLY A 28 -10.54 16.42 -3.00
C GLY A 28 -11.43 16.70 -4.23
N ILE A 29 -11.12 17.75 -4.96
CA ILE A 29 -11.86 18.20 -6.15
C ILE A 29 -11.09 17.75 -7.39
N LEU A 30 -11.81 17.34 -8.43
CA LEU A 30 -11.23 17.00 -9.73
C LEU A 30 -11.03 18.29 -10.55
N GLU A 31 -9.78 18.61 -10.86
CA GLU A 31 -9.36 19.76 -11.63
C GLU A 31 -8.37 19.30 -12.71
N ASP A 32 -8.60 19.64 -13.98
CA ASP A 32 -7.75 19.29 -15.13
C ASP A 32 -7.34 17.80 -15.18
N GLY A 33 -8.28 16.90 -14.82
CA GLY A 33 -8.07 15.45 -14.82
C GLY A 33 -7.26 14.92 -13.62
N ARG A 34 -6.92 15.76 -12.63
CA ARG A 34 -6.20 15.38 -11.41
C ARG A 34 -7.00 15.74 -10.17
N TRP A 35 -6.91 14.89 -9.15
CA TRP A 35 -7.55 15.13 -7.87
C TRP A 35 -6.66 16.00 -6.97
N SER A 36 -7.21 17.08 -6.42
CA SER A 36 -6.47 18.14 -5.72
C SER A 36 -5.79 17.66 -4.43
N ASN A 37 -6.31 16.59 -3.78
CA ASN A 37 -5.71 16.01 -2.58
C ASN A 37 -4.84 14.77 -2.85
N VAL A 38 -4.54 14.49 -4.14
CA VAL A 38 -3.67 13.39 -4.56
C VAL A 38 -2.32 13.93 -5.02
N VAL A 39 -1.26 13.40 -4.45
CA VAL A 39 0.14 13.65 -4.85
C VAL A 39 0.53 12.58 -5.85
N TYR A 40 0.68 12.97 -7.09
CA TYR A 40 1.15 12.09 -8.15
C TYR A 40 2.67 12.11 -8.18
N LEU A 41 3.28 10.94 -8.04
CA LEU A 41 4.74 10.74 -8.03
C LEU A 41 5.16 10.14 -9.37
N PRO A 42 5.76 10.92 -10.28
CA PRO A 42 6.06 10.45 -11.64
C PRO A 42 7.01 9.25 -11.63
N CYS A 43 6.64 8.19 -12.38
CA CYS A 43 7.45 7.02 -12.65
C CYS A 43 7.62 6.89 -14.16
N LEU A 44 8.64 7.57 -14.69
CA LEU A 44 8.91 7.73 -16.11
C LEU A 44 10.22 7.03 -16.49
N SER A 45 10.47 6.89 -17.78
CA SER A 45 11.74 6.34 -18.29
C SER A 45 12.96 7.15 -17.83
N GLU A 46 12.80 8.46 -17.74
CA GLU A 46 13.85 9.43 -17.37
C GLU A 46 14.33 9.24 -15.92
N ASN A 47 13.47 8.74 -15.03
CA ASN A 47 13.82 8.43 -13.64
C ASN A 47 13.89 6.92 -13.35
N ASN A 48 14.05 6.09 -14.42
CA ASN A 48 14.08 4.64 -14.32
C ASN A 48 12.85 4.05 -13.59
N PHE A 49 11.70 4.69 -13.70
CA PHE A 49 10.45 4.33 -13.03
C PHE A 49 10.54 4.29 -11.50
N VAL A 50 11.53 4.98 -10.92
CA VAL A 50 11.68 5.13 -9.47
C VAL A 50 11.23 6.53 -9.08
N PRO A 51 10.13 6.67 -8.31
CA PRO A 51 9.62 7.98 -7.95
C PRO A 51 10.54 8.65 -6.93
N GLU A 52 10.70 9.97 -7.06
CA GLU A 52 11.44 10.77 -6.11
C GLU A 52 10.66 10.99 -4.81
N ILE A 53 11.40 11.08 -3.70
CA ILE A 53 10.81 11.43 -2.41
C ILE A 53 10.36 12.90 -2.47
N PRO A 54 9.08 13.20 -2.19
CA PRO A 54 8.59 14.57 -2.26
C PRO A 54 9.04 15.41 -1.06
N ASP A 55 9.20 16.72 -1.26
CA ASP A 55 9.54 17.67 -0.20
C ASP A 55 8.40 17.95 0.78
N ARG A 56 7.20 17.45 0.48
CA ARG A 56 6.00 17.63 1.32
C ARG A 56 5.58 16.33 1.97
N ARG A 57 4.92 16.46 3.13
CA ARG A 57 4.31 15.33 3.82
C ARG A 57 3.15 14.73 3.01
N ILE A 58 3.11 13.39 2.99
CA ILE A 58 1.99 12.59 2.50
C ILE A 58 1.49 11.77 3.68
N ASP A 59 0.17 11.75 3.92
CA ASP A 59 -0.38 10.98 5.04
C ASP A 59 -0.55 9.49 4.69
N ILE A 60 -0.98 9.18 3.46
CA ILE A 60 -1.19 7.82 2.96
C ILE A 60 -0.45 7.66 1.64
N LEU A 61 0.47 6.72 1.57
CA LEU A 61 1.27 6.44 0.39
C LEU A 61 0.97 5.04 -0.15
N TYR A 62 0.53 4.95 -1.39
CA TYR A 62 0.38 3.68 -2.10
C TYR A 62 1.66 3.36 -2.88
N LEU A 63 2.23 2.20 -2.62
CA LEU A 63 3.34 1.63 -3.39
C LEU A 63 2.94 0.24 -3.86
N CYS A 64 3.13 -0.04 -5.15
CA CYS A 64 2.85 -1.33 -5.76
C CYS A 64 4.12 -1.84 -6.45
N TYR A 65 4.66 -2.95 -5.98
CA TYR A 65 5.84 -3.55 -6.60
C TYR A 65 5.79 -5.09 -6.55
N PRO A 66 5.96 -5.75 -7.70
CA PRO A 66 6.04 -5.16 -9.05
C PRO A 66 4.83 -4.29 -9.39
N ASN A 67 5.08 -3.15 -10.07
CA ASN A 67 4.05 -2.14 -10.31
C ASN A 67 3.05 -2.57 -11.39
N ASN A 68 1.80 -2.24 -11.20
CA ASN A 68 0.77 -2.25 -12.21
C ASN A 68 0.48 -0.78 -12.60
N PRO A 69 0.73 -0.33 -13.87
CA PRO A 69 0.84 -1.15 -15.08
C PRO A 69 2.27 -1.42 -15.61
N THR A 70 3.32 -0.84 -15.04
CA THR A 70 4.65 -0.79 -15.68
C THR A 70 5.44 -2.10 -15.57
N GLY A 71 5.09 -2.99 -14.63
CA GLY A 71 5.85 -4.20 -14.32
C GLY A 71 7.20 -3.96 -13.64
N THR A 72 7.52 -2.71 -13.31
CA THR A 72 8.80 -2.35 -12.69
C THR A 72 8.87 -2.78 -11.23
N VAL A 73 10.08 -3.03 -10.76
CA VAL A 73 10.41 -3.40 -9.38
C VAL A 73 11.19 -2.29 -8.69
N ILE A 74 11.33 -2.39 -7.39
CA ILE A 74 12.10 -1.43 -6.59
C ILE A 74 13.22 -2.14 -5.84
N SER A 75 14.43 -1.55 -5.79
CA SER A 75 15.53 -2.10 -5.02
C SER A 75 15.30 -1.96 -3.50
N LYS A 76 15.98 -2.79 -2.70
CA LYS A 76 15.97 -2.65 -1.22
C LYS A 76 16.44 -1.26 -0.77
N ALA A 77 17.40 -0.68 -1.48
CA ALA A 77 17.94 0.65 -1.17
C ALA A 77 16.90 1.75 -1.38
N GLU A 78 16.20 1.73 -2.51
CA GLU A 78 15.14 2.69 -2.80
C GLU A 78 13.92 2.50 -1.88
N LEU A 79 13.49 1.26 -1.67
CA LEU A 79 12.36 0.98 -0.75
C LEU A 79 12.67 1.43 0.68
N LYS A 80 13.95 1.34 1.11
CA LYS A 80 14.39 1.87 2.40
C LYS A 80 14.24 3.38 2.51
N LYS A 81 14.46 4.14 1.43
CA LYS A 81 14.22 5.60 1.44
C LYS A 81 12.75 5.91 1.74
N TRP A 82 11.82 5.17 1.13
CA TRP A 82 10.38 5.32 1.38
C TRP A 82 9.98 4.95 2.81
N VAL A 83 10.56 3.88 3.36
CA VAL A 83 10.32 3.51 4.77
C VAL A 83 10.86 4.58 5.72
N ASN A 84 12.04 5.14 5.46
CA ASN A 84 12.61 6.23 6.25
C ASN A 84 11.74 7.49 6.15
N TYR A 85 11.35 7.90 4.95
CA TYR A 85 10.40 9.00 4.73
C TYR A 85 9.12 8.81 5.55
N ALA A 86 8.55 7.61 5.54
CA ALA A 86 7.34 7.30 6.26
C ALA A 86 7.52 7.37 7.80
N LEU A 87 8.68 6.94 8.31
CA LEU A 87 9.02 7.06 9.74
C LEU A 87 9.18 8.52 10.19
N GLU A 88 9.78 9.35 9.35
CA GLU A 88 10.04 10.77 9.63
C GLU A 88 8.77 11.62 9.54
N ASN A 89 7.84 11.26 8.66
CA ASN A 89 6.64 12.04 8.36
C ASN A 89 5.34 11.48 8.95
N ASP A 90 5.40 10.40 9.74
CA ASP A 90 4.22 9.67 10.25
C ASP A 90 3.26 9.27 9.10
N THR A 91 3.84 8.85 7.96
CA THR A 91 3.12 8.42 6.76
C THR A 91 2.74 6.94 6.88
N LEU A 92 1.51 6.59 6.49
CA LEU A 92 1.11 5.19 6.37
C LEU A 92 1.36 4.70 4.94
N ILE A 93 2.24 3.72 4.78
CA ILE A 93 2.45 3.03 3.51
C ILE A 93 1.43 1.90 3.36
N LEU A 94 0.71 1.90 2.24
CA LEU A 94 -0.12 0.80 1.75
C LEU A 94 0.64 0.11 0.63
N TYR A 95 1.31 -1.00 0.95
CA TYR A 95 2.20 -1.71 0.05
C TYR A 95 1.47 -2.88 -0.61
N ASP A 96 1.27 -2.79 -1.92
CA ASP A 96 0.64 -3.85 -2.71
C ASP A 96 1.70 -4.77 -3.32
N ALA A 97 1.74 -6.00 -2.84
CA ALA A 97 2.65 -7.05 -3.29
C ALA A 97 1.91 -8.16 -4.07
N ALA A 98 0.82 -7.81 -4.77
CA ALA A 98 0.02 -8.81 -5.51
C ALA A 98 0.80 -9.55 -6.59
N TYR A 99 1.87 -8.97 -7.11
CA TYR A 99 2.71 -9.55 -8.17
C TYR A 99 4.07 -10.07 -7.67
N GLU A 100 4.30 -10.14 -6.37
CA GLU A 100 5.61 -10.49 -5.78
C GLU A 100 6.16 -11.85 -6.24
N ALA A 101 5.27 -12.80 -6.54
CA ALA A 101 5.67 -14.13 -7.01
C ALA A 101 6.34 -14.13 -8.40
N TYR A 102 6.25 -13.01 -9.13
CA TYR A 102 6.90 -12.86 -10.45
C TYR A 102 8.31 -12.25 -10.34
N ILE A 103 8.74 -11.85 -9.16
CA ILE A 103 10.12 -11.40 -8.91
C ILE A 103 11.04 -12.61 -9.06
N GLN A 104 12.03 -12.50 -9.96
CA GLN A 104 13.02 -13.55 -10.22
C GLN A 104 14.41 -13.20 -9.69
N ASP A 105 14.68 -11.91 -9.49
CA ASP A 105 15.94 -11.41 -8.96
C ASP A 105 15.93 -11.51 -7.43
N PRO A 106 16.85 -12.28 -6.82
CA PRO A 106 16.91 -12.48 -5.36
C PRO A 106 17.28 -11.21 -4.58
N ASP A 107 17.81 -10.18 -5.24
CA ASP A 107 18.16 -8.91 -4.61
C ASP A 107 16.97 -7.95 -4.50
N ILE A 108 15.88 -8.22 -5.23
CA ILE A 108 14.64 -7.45 -5.16
C ILE A 108 13.78 -7.94 -3.99
N PRO A 109 13.26 -7.04 -3.13
CA PRO A 109 12.46 -7.45 -1.99
C PRO A 109 11.09 -8.01 -2.41
N HIS A 110 10.72 -9.16 -1.86
CA HIS A 110 9.39 -9.76 -1.99
C HIS A 110 8.38 -9.20 -0.99
N SER A 111 8.86 -8.51 0.04
CA SER A 111 8.05 -7.92 1.09
C SER A 111 8.65 -6.60 1.55
N ILE A 112 7.79 -5.61 1.84
CA ILE A 112 8.26 -4.37 2.47
C ILE A 112 8.88 -4.64 3.86
N TYR A 113 8.51 -5.75 4.51
CA TYR A 113 9.02 -6.09 5.84
C TYR A 113 10.46 -6.62 5.84
N GLU A 114 11.05 -6.83 4.67
CA GLU A 114 12.50 -7.01 4.56
C GLU A 114 13.27 -5.72 4.90
N ILE A 115 12.59 -4.58 4.89
CA ILE A 115 13.17 -3.29 5.25
C ILE A 115 12.97 -3.02 6.74
N LYS A 116 14.08 -2.77 7.45
CA LYS A 116 14.04 -2.44 8.88
C LYS A 116 13.21 -1.18 9.12
N GLY A 117 12.26 -1.26 10.04
CA GLY A 117 11.35 -0.17 10.38
C GLY A 117 9.99 -0.22 9.70
N ALA A 118 9.84 -0.96 8.60
CA ALA A 118 8.59 -1.03 7.83
C ALA A 118 7.39 -1.50 8.65
N LYS A 119 7.58 -2.37 9.64
CA LYS A 119 6.49 -2.83 10.54
C LYS A 119 5.83 -1.71 11.35
N LYS A 120 6.49 -0.57 11.46
CA LYS A 120 5.95 0.61 12.20
C LYS A 120 5.13 1.55 11.31
N VAL A 121 5.26 1.43 9.97
CA VAL A 121 4.69 2.40 9.03
C VAL A 121 3.95 1.79 7.85
N ALA A 122 3.93 0.44 7.69
CA ALA A 122 3.37 -0.19 6.50
C ALA A 122 2.32 -1.25 6.81
N ILE A 123 1.31 -1.30 5.93
CA ILE A 123 0.37 -2.42 5.76
C ILE A 123 0.70 -3.06 4.41
N GLU A 124 0.81 -4.39 4.36
CA GLU A 124 1.09 -5.13 3.13
C GLU A 124 -0.14 -5.92 2.66
N PHE A 125 -0.42 -5.85 1.37
CA PHE A 125 -1.50 -6.60 0.72
C PHE A 125 -0.93 -7.70 -0.15
N ARG A 126 -1.50 -8.90 -0.02
CA ARG A 126 -1.16 -10.10 -0.79
C ARG A 126 -2.38 -10.65 -1.50
N SER A 127 -2.18 -11.23 -2.68
CA SER A 127 -3.27 -11.75 -3.49
C SER A 127 -2.91 -13.09 -4.12
N PHE A 128 -3.80 -14.06 -4.01
CA PHE A 128 -3.69 -15.34 -4.74
C PHE A 128 -4.20 -15.23 -6.18
N SER A 129 -4.77 -14.08 -6.57
CA SER A 129 -5.25 -13.86 -7.93
C SER A 129 -4.19 -14.07 -8.99
N LYS A 130 -2.92 -13.71 -8.69
CA LYS A 130 -1.78 -13.83 -9.61
C LYS A 130 -0.95 -15.06 -9.30
N THR A 131 -0.51 -15.22 -8.08
CA THR A 131 0.37 -16.30 -7.62
C THR A 131 -0.23 -17.69 -7.89
N ALA A 132 -1.51 -17.89 -7.63
CA ALA A 132 -2.21 -19.17 -7.79
C ALA A 132 -3.16 -19.21 -9.01
N GLY A 133 -3.24 -18.14 -9.80
CA GLY A 133 -4.23 -18.01 -10.87
C GLY A 133 -5.68 -17.91 -10.39
N PHE A 134 -5.90 -17.50 -9.14
CA PHE A 134 -7.20 -17.49 -8.46
C PHE A 134 -7.97 -16.17 -8.63
N THR A 135 -7.87 -15.51 -9.77
CA THR A 135 -8.51 -14.21 -10.00
C THR A 135 -10.03 -14.25 -9.74
N GLY A 136 -10.72 -15.29 -10.21
CA GLY A 136 -12.16 -15.46 -10.00
C GLY A 136 -12.56 -15.90 -8.59
N VAL A 137 -11.62 -16.43 -7.82
CA VAL A 137 -11.85 -17.00 -6.48
C VAL A 137 -11.93 -15.92 -5.40
N ARG A 138 -11.34 -14.75 -5.64
CA ARG A 138 -11.35 -13.59 -4.74
C ARG A 138 -10.70 -13.87 -3.39
N CYS A 139 -9.51 -14.44 -3.39
CA CYS A 139 -8.75 -14.75 -2.18
C CYS A 139 -7.47 -13.90 -2.09
N GLY A 140 -7.19 -13.40 -0.91
CA GLY A 140 -6.01 -12.62 -0.57
C GLY A 140 -5.94 -12.38 0.92
N TYR A 141 -4.85 -11.79 1.39
CA TYR A 141 -4.69 -11.45 2.79
C TYR A 141 -3.97 -10.12 2.99
N THR A 142 -4.15 -9.54 4.17
CA THR A 142 -3.55 -8.27 4.57
C THR A 142 -2.73 -8.48 5.82
N VAL A 143 -1.49 -8.02 5.80
CA VAL A 143 -0.59 -8.05 6.96
C VAL A 143 -0.60 -6.68 7.62
N VAL A 144 -1.10 -6.60 8.84
CA VAL A 144 -1.10 -5.41 9.67
C VAL A 144 -0.26 -5.68 10.92
N PRO A 145 0.98 -5.19 11.00
CA PRO A 145 1.87 -5.44 12.13
C PRO A 145 1.31 -4.93 13.45
N LYS A 146 1.65 -5.61 14.55
CA LYS A 146 1.26 -5.17 15.91
C LYS A 146 1.98 -3.88 16.33
N GLU A 147 3.16 -3.64 15.76
CA GLU A 147 3.98 -2.44 16.00
C GLU A 147 3.43 -1.18 15.30
N LEU A 148 2.56 -1.35 14.30
CA LEU A 148 1.97 -0.24 13.57
C LEU A 148 0.90 0.44 14.41
N THR A 149 1.12 1.72 14.69
CA THR A 149 0.19 2.57 15.47
C THR A 149 -0.24 3.79 14.69
N ALA A 150 -1.38 4.36 15.06
CA ALA A 150 -1.83 5.66 14.56
C ALA A 150 -2.29 6.54 15.72
N ALA A 151 -2.17 7.86 15.56
CA ALA A 151 -2.67 8.81 16.53
C ALA A 151 -4.19 8.96 16.45
N THR A 152 -4.87 9.03 17.59
CA THR A 152 -6.25 9.48 17.71
C THR A 152 -6.33 11.00 17.56
N LEU A 153 -7.55 11.56 17.57
CA LEU A 153 -7.75 13.02 17.56
C LEU A 153 -7.19 13.69 18.82
N GLU A 154 -7.14 12.95 19.92
CA GLU A 154 -6.58 13.38 21.21
C GLU A 154 -5.07 13.20 21.30
N GLY A 155 -4.44 12.64 20.24
CA GLY A 155 -3.00 12.41 20.17
C GLY A 155 -2.51 11.10 20.78
N GLU A 156 -3.40 10.27 21.34
CA GLU A 156 -3.04 8.94 21.83
C GLU A 156 -2.68 8.02 20.65
N ARG A 157 -1.62 7.22 20.77
CA ARG A 157 -1.26 6.22 19.76
C ARG A 157 -1.87 4.86 20.08
N ILE A 158 -2.63 4.35 19.13
CA ILE A 158 -3.32 3.05 19.24
C ILE A 158 -2.85 2.08 18.16
N PRO A 159 -2.76 0.76 18.46
CA PRO A 159 -2.36 -0.25 17.48
C PRO A 159 -3.40 -0.40 16.37
N LEU A 160 -3.00 -0.19 15.11
CA LEU A 160 -3.88 -0.35 13.95
C LEU A 160 -4.31 -1.81 13.74
N ASN A 161 -3.47 -2.77 14.09
CA ASN A 161 -3.80 -4.20 14.01
C ASN A 161 -5.10 -4.52 14.78
N ARG A 162 -5.28 -3.98 15.98
CA ARG A 162 -6.47 -4.19 16.80
C ARG A 162 -7.73 -3.62 16.15
N MET A 163 -7.62 -2.41 15.57
CA MET A 163 -8.72 -1.76 14.83
C MET A 163 -9.05 -2.52 13.55
N TRP A 164 -8.02 -2.93 12.81
CA TRP A 164 -8.18 -3.71 11.58
C TRP A 164 -8.92 -5.01 11.84
N ASN A 165 -8.49 -5.77 12.86
CA ASN A 165 -9.13 -7.02 13.22
C ASN A 165 -10.63 -6.82 13.53
N ARG A 166 -10.97 -5.81 14.34
CA ARG A 166 -12.37 -5.49 14.65
C ARG A 166 -13.18 -5.15 13.39
N ARG A 167 -12.61 -4.30 12.51
CA ARG A 167 -13.24 -3.92 11.25
C ARG A 167 -13.43 -5.13 10.33
N GLN A 168 -12.39 -5.93 10.15
CA GLN A 168 -12.41 -7.09 9.27
C GLN A 168 -13.49 -8.09 9.71
N CYS A 169 -13.50 -8.48 10.97
CA CYS A 169 -14.49 -9.41 11.52
C CYS A 169 -15.92 -8.89 11.46
N THR A 170 -16.13 -7.57 11.41
CA THR A 170 -17.45 -6.96 11.26
C THR A 170 -17.92 -6.93 9.81
N LYS A 171 -17.00 -6.69 8.87
CA LYS A 171 -17.30 -6.51 7.44
C LYS A 171 -17.30 -7.81 6.64
N PHE A 172 -16.49 -8.78 7.07
CA PHE A 172 -16.20 -9.99 6.31
C PHE A 172 -15.80 -11.13 7.25
N ASN A 173 -16.58 -12.21 7.25
CA ASN A 173 -16.35 -13.34 8.14
C ASN A 173 -15.21 -14.28 7.71
N GLY A 174 -14.72 -14.15 6.50
CA GLY A 174 -13.65 -14.96 5.96
C GLY A 174 -13.98 -15.49 4.56
N THR A 175 -12.97 -16.11 3.95
CA THR A 175 -13.14 -16.79 2.66
C THR A 175 -13.90 -18.12 2.85
N SER A 176 -14.37 -18.73 1.77
CA SER A 176 -15.06 -20.02 1.85
C SER A 176 -14.14 -21.11 2.39
N LEU A 177 -14.70 -22.08 3.13
CA LEU A 177 -13.92 -23.20 3.71
C LEU A 177 -13.17 -23.99 2.62
N SER A 178 -13.78 -24.18 1.45
CA SER A 178 -13.11 -24.83 0.30
C SER A 178 -11.81 -24.13 -0.12
N LEU A 179 -11.77 -22.80 -0.03
CA LEU A 179 -10.58 -22.02 -0.35
C LEU A 179 -9.50 -22.10 0.72
N ILE A 180 -9.89 -22.19 1.99
CA ILE A 180 -8.94 -22.39 3.11
C ILE A 180 -8.16 -23.68 2.87
N HIS A 181 -8.83 -24.78 2.57
CA HIS A 181 -8.20 -26.09 2.32
C HIS A 181 -7.33 -26.15 1.05
N ILE A 182 -7.55 -25.29 0.07
CA ILE A 182 -6.73 -25.23 -1.15
C ILE A 182 -5.50 -24.36 -0.95
N SER A 183 -5.55 -23.39 -0.06
CA SER A 183 -4.49 -22.41 0.17
C SER A 183 -3.49 -22.78 1.28
N GLU A 184 -3.73 -23.86 2.02
CA GLU A 184 -2.80 -24.48 2.96
C GLU A 184 -1.71 -25.29 2.23
#